data_eab5c170df0fb398136091ba7d37f956
#
_entry.id   eab5c170df0fb398136091ba7d37f956
#
_cell.length_a   1.000
_cell.length_b   1.000
_cell.length_c   1.000
_cell.angle_alpha   90.00
_cell.angle_beta   90.00
_cell.angle_gamma   90.00
#
_symmetry.space_group_name_H-M   'P 1'
#
loop_
_entity.id
_entity.type
_entity.pdbx_description
1 polymer ?
#
loop_
_entity_poly.entity_id
_entity_poly.type
_entity_poly.pdbx_seq_one_letter_code
_entity_poly.pdbx_strand_id
1 'polypeptide(L)'
;MSKLLSLLGLAKKAGRLSAGHDAVLDAVARKKAALIVLAADASERLEKEMHREIAFHHLHINIIRIDETMADMGRALPHKVGVVSVNDASFATAVLTRYGEG
;
A
#
# COMPACT_ATOMS: atom_id res chain seq x y z
N MET A 1 3.70 8.73 -15.64
CA MET A 1 3.29 7.96 -14.43
C MET A 1 3.88 6.56 -14.52
N SER A 2 4.38 6.03 -13.42
CA SER A 2 4.97 4.71 -13.41
C SER A 2 3.92 3.61 -13.57
N LYS A 3 4.34 2.44 -14.03
CA LYS A 3 3.44 1.29 -14.15
C LYS A 3 2.92 0.85 -12.79
N LEU A 4 3.75 0.97 -11.75
CA LEU A 4 3.35 0.64 -10.40
C LEU A 4 2.25 1.56 -9.91
N LEU A 5 2.38 2.87 -10.10
CA LEU A 5 1.32 3.82 -9.74
C LEU A 5 0.04 3.57 -10.53
N SER A 6 0.17 3.21 -11.81
CA SER A 6 -1.00 2.86 -12.61
C SER A 6 -1.73 1.67 -12.05
N LEU A 7 -1.01 0.65 -11.57
CA LEU A 7 -1.62 -0.51 -10.91
C LEU A 7 -2.35 -0.11 -9.63
N LEU A 8 -1.75 0.76 -8.83
CA LEU A 8 -2.41 1.25 -7.60
C LEU A 8 -3.69 2.01 -7.93
N GLY A 9 -3.66 2.83 -8.98
CA GLY A 9 -4.84 3.54 -9.45
C GLY A 9 -5.94 2.60 -9.92
N LEU A 10 -5.58 1.54 -10.64
CA LEU A 10 -6.54 0.51 -11.06
C LEU A 10 -7.14 -0.22 -9.88
N ALA A 11 -6.31 -0.58 -8.89
CA ALA A 11 -6.78 -1.23 -7.68
C ALA A 11 -7.77 -0.34 -6.93
N LYS A 12 -7.52 0.96 -6.89
CA LYS A 12 -8.42 1.93 -6.27
C LYS A 12 -9.76 1.97 -6.98
N LYS A 13 -9.75 2.04 -8.31
CA LYS A 13 -10.98 2.04 -9.11
C LYS A 13 -11.78 0.76 -8.93
N ALA A 14 -11.09 -0.36 -8.75
CA ALA A 14 -11.74 -1.65 -8.54
C ALA A 14 -12.26 -1.84 -7.11
N GLY A 15 -12.05 -0.87 -6.22
CA GLY A 15 -12.45 -0.99 -4.82
C GLY A 15 -11.57 -1.94 -4.03
N ARG A 16 -10.33 -2.15 -4.49
CA ARG A 16 -9.40 -3.11 -3.89
C ARG A 16 -8.19 -2.43 -3.25
N LEU A 17 -8.32 -1.16 -2.88
CA LEU A 17 -7.22 -0.41 -2.28
C LEU A 17 -7.75 0.49 -1.18
N SER A 18 -7.04 0.49 -0.05
CA SER A 18 -7.27 1.45 1.03
C SER A 18 -6.12 2.43 1.02
N ALA A 19 -6.41 3.72 1.10
CA ALA A 19 -5.39 4.76 1.03
C ALA A 19 -5.42 5.62 2.29
N GLY A 20 -4.25 5.81 2.89
CA GLY A 20 -4.08 6.62 4.09
C GLY A 20 -4.05 5.78 5.35
N HIS A 21 -3.55 6.40 6.43
CA HIS A 21 -3.27 5.75 7.71
C HIS A 21 -4.48 4.98 8.27
N ASP A 22 -5.60 5.67 8.46
CA ASP A 22 -6.76 5.07 9.12
C ASP A 22 -7.39 3.97 8.27
N ALA A 23 -7.48 4.19 6.96
CA ALA A 23 -8.07 3.22 6.05
C ALA A 23 -7.23 1.94 5.98
N VAL A 24 -5.89 2.08 5.99
CA VAL A 24 -5.00 0.92 5.98
C VAL A 24 -5.10 0.14 7.28
N LEU A 25 -5.11 0.84 8.42
CA LEU A 25 -5.27 0.17 9.72
C LEU A 25 -6.58 -0.61 9.79
N ASP A 26 -7.66 -0.04 9.26
CA ASP A 26 -8.96 -0.72 9.20
C ASP A 26 -8.87 -1.99 8.33
N ALA A 27 -8.22 -1.89 7.16
CA ALA A 27 -8.07 -3.04 6.27
C ALA A 27 -7.23 -4.16 6.92
N VAL A 28 -6.19 -3.79 7.67
CA VAL A 28 -5.37 -4.76 8.40
C VAL A 28 -6.21 -5.43 9.49
N ALA A 29 -6.95 -4.65 10.29
CA ALA A 29 -7.77 -5.17 11.37
C ALA A 29 -8.86 -6.12 10.85
N ARG A 30 -9.41 -5.83 9.68
CA ARG A 30 -10.44 -6.66 9.04
C ARG A 30 -9.85 -7.81 8.23
N LYS A 31 -8.53 -7.96 8.22
CA LYS A 31 -7.80 -9.01 7.49
C LYS A 31 -8.06 -8.97 5.98
N LYS A 32 -8.28 -7.78 5.45
CA LYS A 32 -8.49 -7.56 4.01
C LYS A 32 -7.21 -7.26 3.27
N ALA A 33 -6.20 -6.70 3.96
CA ALA A 33 -4.96 -6.28 3.33
C ALA A 33 -4.13 -7.48 2.90
N ALA A 34 -3.71 -7.50 1.63
CA ALA A 34 -2.81 -8.52 1.09
C ALA A 34 -1.38 -7.99 0.93
N LEU A 35 -1.22 -6.67 0.91
CA LEU A 35 0.09 -6.02 0.75
C LEU A 35 -0.02 -4.60 1.28
N ILE A 36 1.02 -4.13 1.98
CA ILE A 36 1.12 -2.72 2.38
C ILE A 36 2.23 -2.06 1.57
N VAL A 37 1.95 -0.90 1.01
CA VAL A 37 2.88 -0.13 0.17
C VAL A 37 3.11 1.23 0.82
N LEU A 38 4.38 1.54 1.07
CA LEU A 38 4.81 2.83 1.63
C LEU A 38 5.43 3.67 0.53
N ALA A 39 5.14 4.97 0.53
CA ALA A 39 5.81 5.93 -0.35
C ALA A 39 7.28 6.05 0.06
N ALA A 40 8.12 6.51 -0.88
CA ALA A 40 9.56 6.68 -0.63
C ALA A 40 9.84 7.56 0.58
N ASP A 41 9.07 8.63 0.75
CA ASP A 41 9.24 9.62 1.81
C ASP A 41 8.29 9.41 2.99
N ALA A 42 7.65 8.25 3.11
CA ALA A 42 6.86 7.91 4.30
C ALA A 42 7.80 7.77 5.49
N SER A 43 7.33 8.21 6.67
CA SER A 43 8.18 8.20 7.87
C SER A 43 8.49 6.78 8.34
N GLU A 44 9.64 6.63 9.02
CA GLU A 44 9.97 5.36 9.67
C GLU A 44 8.97 5.01 10.76
N ARG A 45 8.42 6.01 11.42
CA ARG A 45 7.40 5.84 12.46
C ARG A 45 6.17 5.15 11.88
N LEU A 46 5.73 5.59 10.71
CA LEU A 46 4.60 4.99 10.01
C LEU A 46 4.90 3.54 9.65
N GLU A 47 6.09 3.27 9.13
CA GLU A 47 6.50 1.92 8.77
C GLU A 47 6.50 1.01 9.99
N LYS A 48 7.07 1.46 11.10
CA LYS A 48 7.10 0.69 12.35
C LYS A 48 5.68 0.40 12.86
N GLU A 49 4.79 1.38 12.73
CA GLU A 49 3.39 1.19 13.13
C GLU A 49 2.73 0.10 12.31
N MET A 50 2.97 0.08 11.00
CA MET A 50 2.40 -0.96 10.13
C MET A 50 2.92 -2.35 10.50
N HIS A 51 4.22 -2.48 10.79
CA HIS A 51 4.78 -3.75 11.25
C HIS A 51 4.13 -4.20 12.56
N ARG A 52 3.92 -3.29 13.51
CA ARG A 52 3.27 -3.62 14.79
C ARG A 52 1.84 -4.10 14.59
N GLU A 53 1.09 -3.43 13.71
CA GLU A 53 -0.31 -3.81 13.47
C GLU A 53 -0.41 -5.18 12.80
N ILE A 54 0.47 -5.46 11.85
CA ILE A 54 0.51 -6.78 11.22
C ILE A 54 0.80 -7.86 12.26
N ALA A 55 1.78 -7.63 13.13
CA ALA A 55 2.12 -8.57 14.19
C ALA A 55 0.99 -8.72 15.21
N PHE A 56 0.34 -7.62 15.57
CA PHE A 56 -0.78 -7.63 16.53
C PHE A 56 -1.93 -8.50 16.04
N HIS A 57 -2.21 -8.45 14.75
CA HIS A 57 -3.31 -9.23 14.15
C HIS A 57 -2.85 -10.60 13.65
N HIS A 58 -1.62 -11.01 13.94
CA HIS A 58 -1.04 -12.31 13.54
C HIS A 58 -1.11 -12.56 12.03
N LEU A 59 -0.86 -11.50 11.25
CA LEU A 59 -0.90 -11.60 9.78
C LEU A 59 0.49 -11.81 9.20
N HIS A 60 0.52 -12.39 7.99
CA HIS A 60 1.76 -12.62 7.24
C HIS A 60 1.62 -11.93 5.89
N ILE A 61 1.72 -10.60 5.88
CA ILE A 61 1.66 -9.81 4.65
C ILE A 61 2.92 -8.98 4.53
N ASN A 62 3.32 -8.69 3.29
CA ASN A 62 4.53 -7.94 3.03
C ASN A 62 4.28 -6.44 3.15
N ILE A 63 5.32 -5.73 3.57
CA ILE A 63 5.36 -4.27 3.52
C ILE A 63 6.50 -3.92 2.57
N ILE A 64 6.22 -3.13 1.55
CA ILE A 64 7.24 -2.65 0.63
C ILE A 64 7.28 -1.12 0.67
N ARG A 65 8.47 -0.57 0.41
CA ARG A 65 8.65 0.88 0.24
C ARG A 65 9.06 1.09 -1.20
N ILE A 66 8.29 1.91 -1.91
CA ILE A 66 8.49 2.13 -3.34
C ILE A 66 9.33 3.40 -3.56
N ASP A 67 9.77 3.62 -4.80
CA ASP A 67 10.57 4.79 -5.14
C ASP A 67 9.72 6.05 -5.33
N GLU A 68 8.43 5.88 -5.55
CA GLU A 68 7.50 6.97 -5.74
C GLU A 68 7.22 7.68 -4.41
N THR A 69 7.13 9.00 -4.45
CA THR A 69 6.89 9.82 -3.26
C THR A 69 5.40 9.98 -2.98
N MET A 70 5.08 10.59 -1.82
CA MET A 70 3.70 10.94 -1.50
C MET A 70 3.09 11.86 -2.54
N ALA A 71 3.90 12.78 -3.10
CA ALA A 71 3.44 13.66 -4.18
C ALA A 71 3.07 12.85 -5.42
N ASP A 72 3.90 11.86 -5.76
CA ASP A 72 3.62 10.95 -6.88
C ASP A 72 2.36 10.14 -6.63
N MET A 73 2.18 9.65 -5.41
CA MET A 73 0.97 8.91 -5.02
C MET A 73 -0.27 9.78 -5.21
N GLY A 74 -0.17 11.07 -4.90
CA GLY A 74 -1.28 12.02 -5.06
C GLY A 74 -1.70 12.26 -6.50
N ARG A 75 -0.87 11.86 -7.48
CA ARG A 75 -1.24 11.95 -8.91
C ARG A 75 -2.08 10.77 -9.37
N ALA A 76 -1.90 9.62 -8.74
CA ALA A 76 -2.60 8.38 -9.11
C ALA A 76 -3.83 8.14 -8.24
N LEU A 77 -3.84 8.70 -7.04
CA LEU A 77 -4.87 8.49 -6.03
C LEU A 77 -5.55 9.81 -5.68
N PRO A 78 -6.75 9.79 -5.07
CA PRO A 78 -7.46 11.03 -4.74
C PRO A 78 -6.72 11.98 -3.82
N HIS A 79 -5.81 11.46 -2.98
CA HIS A 79 -5.09 12.26 -2.00
C HIS A 79 -3.62 11.89 -1.97
N LYS A 80 -2.79 12.83 -1.48
CA LYS A 80 -1.41 12.52 -1.09
C LYS A 80 -1.47 11.60 0.11
N VAL A 81 -0.87 10.42 0.00
CA VAL A 81 -0.84 9.45 1.10
C VAL A 81 0.55 8.84 1.20
N GLY A 82 0.95 8.51 2.42
CA GLY A 82 2.22 7.84 2.67
C GLY A 82 2.12 6.33 2.69
N VAL A 83 0.90 5.80 2.81
CA VAL A 83 0.68 4.36 2.91
C VAL A 83 -0.63 3.98 2.22
N VAL A 84 -0.62 2.83 1.54
CA VAL A 84 -1.82 2.20 1.00
C VAL A 84 -1.76 0.72 1.31
N SER A 85 -2.93 0.07 1.34
CA SER A 85 -3.00 -1.39 1.36
C SER A 85 -3.70 -1.86 0.10
N VAL A 86 -3.15 -2.92 -0.51
CA VAL A 86 -3.77 -3.60 -1.63
C VAL A 86 -4.57 -4.76 -1.05
N ASN A 87 -5.88 -4.73 -1.25
CA ASN A 87 -6.81 -5.62 -0.56
C ASN A 87 -7.30 -6.76 -1.48
N ASP A 88 -6.41 -7.23 -2.33
CA ASP A 88 -6.71 -8.26 -3.32
C ASP A 88 -5.42 -8.96 -3.69
N ALA A 89 -5.41 -10.29 -3.64
CA ALA A 89 -4.21 -11.07 -3.88
C ALA A 89 -3.67 -10.90 -5.30
N SER A 90 -4.55 -10.79 -6.30
CA SER A 90 -4.14 -10.63 -7.70
C SER A 90 -3.45 -9.30 -7.93
N PHE A 91 -4.03 -8.21 -7.43
CA PHE A 91 -3.40 -6.89 -7.51
C PHE A 91 -2.10 -6.85 -6.70
N ALA A 92 -2.07 -7.49 -5.52
CA ALA A 92 -0.86 -7.54 -4.70
C ALA A 92 0.27 -8.24 -5.45
N THR A 93 -0.01 -9.36 -6.11
CA THR A 93 0.98 -10.08 -6.92
C THR A 93 1.49 -9.20 -8.06
N ALA A 94 0.60 -8.50 -8.76
CA ALA A 94 0.98 -7.61 -9.86
C ALA A 94 1.89 -6.47 -9.36
N VAL A 95 1.56 -5.87 -8.22
CA VAL A 95 2.36 -4.80 -7.63
C VAL A 95 3.75 -5.33 -7.23
N LEU A 96 3.80 -6.50 -6.56
CA LEU A 96 5.07 -7.10 -6.14
C LEU A 96 5.94 -7.44 -7.35
N THR A 97 5.36 -7.91 -8.44
CA THR A 97 6.09 -8.20 -9.67
C THR A 97 6.74 -6.93 -10.22
N ARG A 98 5.99 -5.84 -10.30
CA ARG A 98 6.52 -4.55 -10.75
C ARG A 98 7.61 -4.02 -9.83
N TYR A 99 7.40 -4.15 -8.53
CA TYR A 99 8.36 -3.72 -7.54
C TYR A 99 9.68 -4.49 -7.70
N GLY A 100 9.60 -5.80 -7.91
CA GLY A 100 10.79 -6.64 -8.10
C GLY A 100 11.53 -6.37 -9.41
N GLU A 101 10.82 -5.87 -10.43
CA GLU A 101 11.43 -5.52 -11.72
C GLU A 101 12.14 -4.16 -11.68
N GLY A 102 11.72 -3.30 -10.79
CA GLY A 102 12.22 -1.95 -10.66
C GLY A 102 13.44 -1.83 -9.86
#